data_872ff9a858f3708ccfa13a687cb15a44
#
_entry.id   872ff9a858f3708ccfa13a687cb15a44
#
_cell.length_a   1.000
_cell.length_b   1.000
_cell.length_c   1.000
_cell.angle_alpha   90.00
_cell.angle_beta   90.00
_cell.angle_gamma   90.00
#
_symmetry.space_group_name_H-M   'P 1'
#
loop_
_entity.id
_entity.type
_entity.pdbx_description
1 polymer ?
#
loop_
_entity_poly.entity_id
_entity_poly.type
_entity_poly.pdbx_seq_one_letter_code
_entity_poly.pdbx_strand_id
1 'polypeptide(L)'
;MFVGVADMTPQQLFSGDAKALELFFTSRIPRLFAILLAGAGLSIAGLVMQQISQNRFAAPSTTGTIECAMLGYVMSVVFFGDGDHLWLVFGISVLGTLTFVHFIQRIQFKSVVFVPLVGIIFGNVIESMTTFIAYKYDALQSLSAWSVANFANILRGDFELLYIAVPMVILSYLFAARISAVGIGKDFAVNLGLNYQQVVTIGVLLVSIMSASVVMIVGQLPFLGLIVPNLVSHFYGDNLKKNIPLTAMYGAILVLGCDLVSRLIIFPHEMPISIVISILGGVVFIAMLLRGKQHA
;
A
#
# COMPACT_ATOMS: atom_id res chain seq x y z
N MET A 1 1.16 -5.02 -21.47
CA MET A 1 2.39 -4.49 -22.08
C MET A 1 2.15 -3.81 -23.44
N PHE A 2 1.33 -4.36 -24.31
CA PHE A 2 1.05 -3.85 -25.66
C PHE A 2 -0.12 -2.85 -25.73
N VAL A 3 -0.81 -2.59 -24.66
CA VAL A 3 -1.90 -1.60 -24.55
C VAL A 3 -1.33 -0.25 -24.10
N GLY A 4 -1.54 0.81 -24.88
CA GLY A 4 -1.11 2.18 -24.58
C GLY A 4 -1.04 3.05 -25.82
N VAL A 5 -0.77 4.35 -25.64
CA VAL A 5 -0.77 5.37 -26.72
C VAL A 5 0.36 5.14 -27.76
N ALA A 6 1.51 4.65 -27.32
CA ALA A 6 2.58 4.30 -28.25
C ALA A 6 2.31 2.91 -28.84
N ASP A 7 2.06 2.88 -30.15
CA ASP A 7 1.85 1.64 -30.90
C ASP A 7 3.12 0.80 -30.91
N MET A 8 3.04 -0.35 -30.26
CA MET A 8 4.09 -1.34 -30.23
C MET A 8 3.47 -2.72 -30.49
N THR A 9 3.85 -3.36 -31.57
CA THR A 9 3.38 -4.70 -31.88
C THR A 9 4.39 -5.75 -31.44
N PRO A 10 3.93 -6.97 -31.07
CA PRO A 10 4.84 -8.09 -30.78
C PRO A 10 5.81 -8.36 -31.92
N GLN A 11 5.40 -8.17 -33.18
CA GLN A 11 6.23 -8.37 -34.36
C GLN A 11 7.43 -7.41 -34.42
N GLN A 12 7.24 -6.14 -34.05
CA GLN A 12 8.32 -5.15 -33.97
C GLN A 12 9.37 -5.50 -32.91
N LEU A 13 8.94 -6.05 -31.78
CA LEU A 13 9.85 -6.55 -30.75
C LEU A 13 10.69 -7.74 -31.26
N PHE A 14 10.07 -8.71 -31.93
CA PHE A 14 10.75 -9.89 -32.44
C PHE A 14 11.61 -9.58 -33.69
N SER A 15 11.29 -8.52 -34.45
CA SER A 15 12.09 -8.05 -35.56
C SER A 15 13.36 -7.26 -35.17
N GLY A 16 13.50 -6.96 -33.87
CA GLY A 16 14.67 -6.24 -33.34
C GLY A 16 14.65 -4.73 -33.65
N ASP A 17 13.47 -4.13 -33.84
CA ASP A 17 13.33 -2.68 -34.01
C ASP A 17 13.88 -1.95 -32.77
N ALA A 18 14.92 -1.15 -32.95
CA ALA A 18 15.65 -0.45 -31.90
C ALA A 18 14.72 0.46 -31.07
N LYS A 19 13.76 1.15 -31.70
CA LYS A 19 12.80 2.02 -31.03
C LYS A 19 11.82 1.22 -30.19
N ALA A 20 11.32 0.10 -30.71
CA ALA A 20 10.41 -0.77 -29.98
C ALA A 20 11.10 -1.41 -28.76
N LEU A 21 12.36 -1.84 -28.90
CA LEU A 21 13.15 -2.38 -27.79
C LEU A 21 13.45 -1.32 -26.74
N GLU A 22 13.84 -0.11 -27.14
CA GLU A 22 14.07 1.00 -26.21
C GLU A 22 12.80 1.33 -25.40
N LEU A 23 11.65 1.49 -26.04
CA LEU A 23 10.37 1.75 -25.39
C LEU A 23 9.98 0.61 -24.42
N PHE A 24 10.25 -0.63 -24.82
CA PHE A 24 9.93 -1.82 -24.01
C PHE A 24 10.74 -1.84 -22.72
N PHE A 25 12.05 -1.63 -22.78
CA PHE A 25 12.94 -1.67 -21.61
C PHE A 25 12.89 -0.40 -20.76
N THR A 26 12.62 0.76 -21.36
CA THR A 26 12.62 2.04 -20.64
C THR A 26 11.29 2.35 -19.96
N SER A 27 10.15 1.90 -20.52
CA SER A 27 8.82 2.25 -20.02
C SER A 27 7.95 1.02 -19.70
N ARG A 28 7.82 0.06 -20.62
CA ARG A 28 6.81 -1.01 -20.48
C ARG A 28 7.16 -2.03 -19.39
N ILE A 29 8.41 -2.46 -19.32
CA ILE A 29 8.90 -3.37 -18.27
C ILE A 29 8.88 -2.68 -16.90
N PRO A 30 9.47 -1.48 -16.71
CA PRO A 30 9.42 -0.77 -15.44
C PRO A 30 7.99 -0.60 -14.90
N ARG A 31 7.08 -0.14 -15.74
CA ARG A 31 5.66 0.01 -15.36
C ARG A 31 5.03 -1.31 -14.91
N LEU A 32 5.28 -2.42 -15.63
CA LEU A 32 4.75 -3.73 -15.22
C LEU A 32 5.29 -4.16 -13.87
N PHE A 33 6.61 -4.06 -13.65
CA PHE A 33 7.21 -4.41 -12.36
C PHE A 33 6.68 -3.53 -11.23
N ALA A 34 6.54 -2.22 -11.47
CA ALA A 34 5.96 -1.29 -10.49
C ALA A 34 4.53 -1.69 -10.11
N ILE A 35 3.67 -2.04 -11.08
CA ILE A 35 2.31 -2.52 -10.85
C ILE A 35 2.30 -3.78 -9.98
N LEU A 36 3.13 -4.78 -10.34
CA LEU A 36 3.19 -6.05 -9.62
C LEU A 36 3.71 -5.88 -8.19
N LEU A 37 4.78 -5.12 -8.01
CA LEU A 37 5.42 -4.88 -6.71
C LEU A 37 4.54 -4.01 -5.80
N ALA A 38 3.96 -2.93 -6.32
CA ALA A 38 3.05 -2.07 -5.57
C ALA A 38 1.78 -2.83 -5.15
N GLY A 39 1.19 -3.59 -6.07
CA GLY A 39 0.01 -4.41 -5.82
C GLY A 39 0.25 -5.47 -4.75
N ALA A 40 1.34 -6.22 -4.88
CA ALA A 40 1.73 -7.24 -3.91
C ALA A 40 2.10 -6.64 -2.56
N GLY A 41 2.99 -5.63 -2.55
CA GLY A 41 3.52 -5.02 -1.34
C GLY A 41 2.43 -4.39 -0.47
N LEU A 42 1.59 -3.54 -1.06
CA LEU A 42 0.54 -2.84 -0.30
C LEU A 42 -0.57 -3.79 0.18
N SER A 43 -0.90 -4.83 -0.60
CA SER A 43 -1.87 -5.86 -0.17
C SER A 43 -1.35 -6.67 1.01
N ILE A 44 -0.05 -7.05 1.01
CA ILE A 44 0.57 -7.74 2.14
C ILE A 44 0.72 -6.80 3.34
N ALA A 45 1.08 -5.54 3.14
CA ALA A 45 1.09 -4.54 4.21
C ALA A 45 -0.28 -4.46 4.89
N GLY A 46 -1.37 -4.47 4.12
CA GLY A 46 -2.74 -4.57 4.65
C GLY A 46 -2.98 -5.84 5.45
N LEU A 47 -2.60 -7.00 4.93
CA LEU A 47 -2.74 -8.29 5.61
C LEU A 47 -2.01 -8.32 6.96
N VAL A 48 -0.77 -7.83 7.02
CA VAL A 48 0.02 -7.72 8.26
C VAL A 48 -0.63 -6.72 9.22
N MET A 49 -1.10 -5.56 8.71
CA MET A 49 -1.76 -4.55 9.54
C MET A 49 -3.03 -5.07 10.19
N GLN A 50 -3.84 -5.85 9.48
CA GLN A 50 -5.03 -6.51 10.03
C GLN A 50 -4.70 -7.41 11.22
N GLN A 51 -3.59 -8.15 11.15
CA GLN A 51 -3.15 -9.03 12.23
C GLN A 51 -2.67 -8.25 13.47
N ILE A 52 -1.76 -7.27 13.29
CA ILE A 52 -1.20 -6.52 14.43
C ILE A 52 -2.21 -5.61 15.12
N SER A 53 -3.19 -5.10 14.39
CA SER A 53 -4.30 -4.30 14.93
C SER A 53 -5.49 -5.15 15.39
N GLN A 54 -5.46 -6.47 15.16
CA GLN A 54 -6.55 -7.40 15.44
C GLN A 54 -7.88 -6.93 14.83
N ASN A 55 -7.81 -6.37 13.63
CA ASN A 55 -8.98 -5.80 12.97
C ASN A 55 -8.92 -6.00 11.46
N ARG A 56 -9.91 -6.68 10.88
CA ARG A 56 -10.00 -6.97 9.44
C ARG A 56 -10.20 -5.73 8.55
N PHE A 57 -10.60 -4.60 9.13
CA PHE A 57 -10.78 -3.34 8.41
C PHE A 57 -9.61 -2.37 8.60
N ALA A 58 -8.55 -2.78 9.29
CA ALA A 58 -7.32 -2.02 9.36
C ALA A 58 -6.49 -2.23 8.08
N ALA A 59 -5.99 -1.14 7.54
CA ALA A 59 -5.08 -1.10 6.40
C ALA A 59 -4.12 0.09 6.56
N PRO A 60 -2.99 0.14 5.87
CA PRO A 60 -2.11 1.31 5.93
C PRO A 60 -2.82 2.64 5.63
N SER A 61 -3.81 2.63 4.72
CA SER A 61 -4.64 3.79 4.37
C SER A 61 -5.71 4.16 5.40
N THR A 62 -5.98 3.30 6.39
CA THR A 62 -6.95 3.56 7.46
C THR A 62 -6.30 3.64 8.85
N THR A 63 -4.99 3.76 8.92
CA THR A 63 -4.22 3.77 10.17
C THR A 63 -3.21 4.92 10.25
N GLY A 64 -3.28 5.85 9.29
CA GLY A 64 -2.41 7.02 9.24
C GLY A 64 -0.98 6.73 8.77
N THR A 65 -0.66 5.50 8.35
CA THR A 65 0.68 5.12 7.91
C THR A 65 1.11 5.87 6.65
N ILE A 66 0.19 6.03 5.70
CA ILE A 66 0.41 6.71 4.42
C ILE A 66 0.57 8.21 4.65
N GLU A 67 -0.30 8.81 5.47
CA GLU A 67 -0.28 10.23 5.81
C GLU A 67 1.02 10.60 6.54
N CYS A 68 1.53 9.71 7.40
CA CYS A 68 2.86 9.88 8.03
C CYS A 68 4.01 9.80 7.01
N ALA A 69 3.92 8.91 6.00
CA ALA A 69 4.91 8.86 4.92
C ALA A 69 4.90 10.16 4.10
N MET A 70 3.72 10.70 3.80
CA MET A 70 3.55 11.98 3.09
C MET A 70 4.09 13.16 3.90
N LEU A 71 3.89 13.17 5.21
CA LEU A 71 4.51 14.17 6.09
C LEU A 71 6.04 14.09 6.00
N GLY A 72 6.60 12.89 6.02
CA GLY A 72 8.03 12.65 5.85
C GLY A 72 8.58 13.19 4.54
N TYR A 73 7.83 13.00 3.45
CA TYR A 73 8.18 13.54 2.14
C TYR A 73 8.16 15.06 2.12
N VAL A 74 7.07 15.68 2.60
CA VAL A 74 6.99 17.16 2.66
C VAL A 74 8.11 17.73 3.50
N MET A 75 8.46 17.09 4.62
CA MET A 75 9.60 17.51 5.43
C MET A 75 10.94 17.36 4.67
N SER A 76 11.11 16.31 3.87
CA SER A 76 12.28 16.16 2.99
C SER A 76 12.37 17.33 2.01
N VAL A 77 11.30 17.62 1.30
CA VAL A 77 11.25 18.75 0.34
C VAL A 77 11.53 20.10 1.03
N VAL A 78 10.95 20.34 2.19
CA VAL A 78 11.07 21.63 2.90
C VAL A 78 12.47 21.85 3.49
N PHE A 79 13.08 20.82 4.08
CA PHE A 79 14.36 20.97 4.78
C PHE A 79 15.57 20.75 3.89
N PHE A 80 15.44 19.96 2.82
CA PHE A 80 16.57 19.58 1.98
C PHE A 80 16.40 20.01 0.51
N GLY A 81 15.22 20.51 0.12
CA GLY A 81 14.94 21.00 -1.22
C GLY A 81 14.54 19.93 -2.23
N ASP A 82 14.60 18.66 -1.83
CA ASP A 82 14.21 17.50 -2.65
C ASP A 82 13.42 16.47 -1.83
N GLY A 83 12.77 15.53 -2.53
CA GLY A 83 12.02 14.43 -1.92
C GLY A 83 12.84 13.16 -1.67
N ASP A 84 14.15 13.19 -1.88
CA ASP A 84 14.99 11.98 -1.96
C ASP A 84 15.47 11.46 -0.61
N HIS A 85 15.20 12.19 0.48
CA HIS A 85 15.61 11.78 1.82
C HIS A 85 14.70 10.69 2.42
N LEU A 86 14.85 9.48 1.89
CA LEU A 86 14.05 8.30 2.25
C LEU A 86 14.00 8.00 3.75
N TRP A 87 15.07 8.30 4.49
CA TRP A 87 15.13 8.09 5.93
C TRP A 87 14.09 8.90 6.71
N LEU A 88 13.74 10.12 6.24
CA LEU A 88 12.63 10.91 6.81
C LEU A 88 11.29 10.25 6.53
N VAL A 89 11.06 9.84 5.28
CA VAL A 89 9.80 9.21 4.87
C VAL A 89 9.55 7.93 5.64
N PHE A 90 10.53 7.01 5.64
CA PHE A 90 10.42 5.76 6.38
C PHE A 90 10.39 5.98 7.90
N GLY A 91 11.24 6.87 8.43
CA GLY A 91 11.32 7.17 9.85
C GLY A 91 10.01 7.73 10.40
N ILE A 92 9.41 8.73 9.74
CA ILE A 92 8.15 9.35 10.17
C ILE A 92 6.98 8.38 9.96
N SER A 93 6.97 7.60 8.88
CA SER A 93 5.96 6.55 8.65
C SER A 93 5.99 5.49 9.76
N VAL A 94 7.17 4.99 10.13
CA VAL A 94 7.34 4.02 11.22
C VAL A 94 6.91 4.60 12.56
N LEU A 95 7.40 5.80 12.92
CA LEU A 95 7.07 6.46 14.18
C LEU A 95 5.56 6.73 14.31
N GLY A 96 4.93 7.24 13.25
CA GLY A 96 3.49 7.50 13.25
C GLY A 96 2.68 6.21 13.38
N THR A 97 3.04 5.17 12.63
CA THR A 97 2.35 3.88 12.71
C THR A 97 2.54 3.21 14.06
N LEU A 98 3.75 3.28 14.66
CA LEU A 98 3.99 2.80 16.03
C LEU A 98 3.14 3.55 17.05
N THR A 99 3.05 4.88 16.92
CA THR A 99 2.22 5.72 17.79
C THR A 99 0.75 5.31 17.68
N PHE A 100 0.23 5.15 16.47
CA PHE A 100 -1.14 4.69 16.25
C PHE A 100 -1.39 3.31 16.86
N VAL A 101 -0.53 2.33 16.56
CA VAL A 101 -0.70 0.95 17.04
C VAL A 101 -0.60 0.91 18.58
N HIS A 102 0.35 1.64 19.18
CA HIS A 102 0.47 1.73 20.63
C HIS A 102 -0.79 2.34 21.27
N PHE A 103 -1.33 3.41 20.66
CA PHE A 103 -2.57 4.04 21.12
C PHE A 103 -3.76 3.06 21.08
N ILE A 104 -3.96 2.36 19.95
CA ILE A 104 -5.05 1.38 19.78
C ILE A 104 -4.92 0.20 20.76
N GLN A 105 -3.70 -0.23 21.07
CA GLN A 105 -3.49 -1.34 22.02
C GLN A 105 -3.89 -0.98 23.45
N ARG A 106 -3.90 0.31 23.82
CA ARG A 106 -4.33 0.78 25.16
C ARG A 106 -5.86 0.91 25.30
N ILE A 107 -6.59 0.92 24.20
CA ILE A 107 -8.05 1.07 24.23
C ILE A 107 -8.69 -0.28 24.52
N GLN A 108 -9.57 -0.32 25.53
CA GLN A 108 -10.25 -1.54 25.98
C GLN A 108 -11.41 -1.95 25.05
N PHE A 109 -12.12 -0.98 24.44
CA PHE A 109 -13.26 -1.23 23.57
C PHE A 109 -12.82 -1.26 22.09
N LYS A 110 -12.61 -2.45 21.58
CA LYS A 110 -12.22 -2.66 20.17
C LYS A 110 -13.44 -3.15 19.36
N SER A 111 -14.33 -2.24 18.99
CA SER A 111 -15.32 -2.60 17.97
C SER A 111 -14.67 -2.66 16.59
N VAL A 112 -15.26 -3.45 15.70
CA VAL A 112 -14.76 -3.66 14.33
C VAL A 112 -14.58 -2.35 13.56
N VAL A 113 -15.46 -1.36 13.81
CA VAL A 113 -15.45 -0.05 13.13
C VAL A 113 -14.58 0.98 13.85
N PHE A 114 -14.32 0.80 15.15
CA PHE A 114 -13.63 1.80 15.97
C PHE A 114 -12.18 2.02 15.55
N VAL A 115 -11.44 0.94 15.31
CA VAL A 115 -10.01 1.03 14.95
C VAL A 115 -9.80 1.81 13.63
N PRO A 116 -10.51 1.49 12.53
CA PRO A 116 -10.43 2.30 11.30
C PRO A 116 -10.87 3.75 11.49
N LEU A 117 -11.93 3.98 12.27
CA LEU A 117 -12.42 5.35 12.52
C LEU A 117 -11.38 6.21 13.23
N VAL A 118 -10.75 5.70 14.28
CA VAL A 118 -9.67 6.39 15.00
C VAL A 118 -8.47 6.60 14.09
N GLY A 119 -8.15 5.61 13.23
CA GLY A 119 -7.06 5.72 12.27
C GLY A 119 -7.30 6.78 11.20
N ILE A 120 -8.51 6.90 10.69
CA ILE A 120 -8.89 7.97 9.75
C ILE A 120 -8.78 9.34 10.44
N ILE A 121 -9.25 9.47 11.69
CA ILE A 121 -9.12 10.74 12.44
C ILE A 121 -7.65 11.08 12.66
N PHE A 122 -6.83 10.11 13.05
CA PHE A 122 -5.39 10.28 13.22
C PHE A 122 -4.73 10.69 11.89
N GLY A 123 -5.06 10.00 10.79
CA GLY A 123 -4.57 10.32 9.45
C GLY A 123 -4.94 11.74 9.03
N ASN A 124 -6.19 12.15 9.21
CA ASN A 124 -6.65 13.50 8.86
C ASN A 124 -5.94 14.60 9.66
N VAL A 125 -5.58 14.35 10.93
CA VAL A 125 -4.77 15.29 11.73
C VAL A 125 -3.38 15.43 11.10
N ILE A 126 -2.72 14.33 10.77
CA ILE A 126 -1.39 14.34 10.14
C ILE A 126 -1.46 15.00 8.76
N GLU A 127 -2.47 14.68 7.95
CA GLU A 127 -2.70 15.29 6.63
C GLU A 127 -2.89 16.80 6.73
N SER A 128 -3.65 17.27 7.71
CA SER A 128 -3.85 18.70 7.96
C SER A 128 -2.53 19.40 8.31
N MET A 129 -1.68 18.77 9.15
CA MET A 129 -0.35 19.27 9.48
C MET A 129 0.54 19.30 8.23
N THR A 130 0.51 18.23 7.43
CA THR A 130 1.28 18.11 6.19
C THR A 130 0.88 19.20 5.20
N THR A 131 -0.42 19.43 5.01
CA THR A 131 -0.96 20.45 4.12
C THR A 131 -0.59 21.85 4.61
N PHE A 132 -0.64 22.12 5.91
CA PHE A 132 -0.24 23.41 6.48
C PHE A 132 1.26 23.69 6.23
N ILE A 133 2.12 22.69 6.44
CA ILE A 133 3.57 22.82 6.18
C ILE A 133 3.79 23.04 4.68
N ALA A 134 3.16 22.23 3.82
CA ALA A 134 3.28 22.35 2.37
C ALA A 134 2.81 23.72 1.86
N TYR A 135 1.72 24.25 2.43
CA TYR A 135 1.23 25.61 2.11
C TYR A 135 2.26 26.68 2.50
N LYS A 136 2.80 26.60 3.72
CA LYS A 136 3.75 27.60 4.25
C LYS A 136 5.04 27.68 3.43
N TYR A 137 5.46 26.57 2.82
CA TYR A 137 6.73 26.45 2.08
C TYR A 137 6.55 26.24 0.57
N ASP A 138 5.37 26.59 0.01
CA ASP A 138 5.05 26.52 -1.42
C ASP A 138 5.21 25.11 -2.04
N ALA A 139 5.06 24.06 -1.23
CA ALA A 139 5.20 22.66 -1.63
C ALA A 139 3.85 21.96 -1.94
N LEU A 140 2.73 22.70 -2.01
CA LEU A 140 1.39 22.12 -2.24
C LEU A 140 1.28 21.40 -3.58
N GLN A 141 1.92 21.90 -4.63
CA GLN A 141 1.90 21.27 -5.94
C GLN A 141 2.59 19.89 -5.91
N SER A 142 3.72 19.79 -5.23
CA SER A 142 4.43 18.53 -5.03
C SER A 142 3.59 17.54 -4.23
N LEU A 143 2.94 17.99 -3.15
CA LEU A 143 2.04 17.17 -2.35
C LEU A 143 0.84 16.64 -3.16
N SER A 144 0.20 17.51 -3.97
CA SER A 144 -0.95 17.10 -4.78
C SER A 144 -0.57 16.12 -5.89
N ALA A 145 0.56 16.34 -6.55
CA ALA A 145 1.09 15.40 -7.56
C ALA A 145 1.34 14.00 -6.97
N TRP A 146 1.78 13.96 -5.73
CA TRP A 146 2.10 12.73 -5.00
C TRP A 146 0.87 11.99 -4.45
N SER A 147 -0.19 12.69 -4.13
CA SER A 147 -1.41 12.08 -3.59
C SER A 147 -2.18 11.25 -4.64
N VAL A 148 -1.95 11.50 -5.92
CA VAL A 148 -2.67 10.86 -7.01
C VAL A 148 -1.84 9.75 -7.64
N ALA A 149 -2.21 8.48 -7.40
CA ALA A 149 -1.48 7.35 -7.95
C ALA A 149 -1.57 7.29 -9.48
N ASN A 150 -0.39 7.20 -10.11
CA ASN A 150 -0.26 7.09 -11.55
C ASN A 150 0.97 6.26 -11.93
N PHE A 151 0.77 5.27 -12.82
CA PHE A 151 1.86 4.46 -13.38
C PHE A 151 2.35 4.96 -14.74
N ALA A 152 1.74 6.00 -15.31
CA ALA A 152 2.08 6.49 -16.65
C ALA A 152 3.50 7.06 -16.73
N ASN A 153 3.96 7.69 -15.65
CA ASN A 153 5.24 8.39 -15.59
C ASN A 153 6.41 7.51 -15.12
N ILE A 154 6.16 6.21 -14.84
CA ILE A 154 7.19 5.32 -14.33
C ILE A 154 8.12 4.86 -15.45
N LEU A 155 9.37 5.24 -15.34
CA LEU A 155 10.45 4.89 -16.25
C LEU A 155 11.52 4.05 -15.53
N ARG A 156 12.48 3.57 -16.32
CA ARG A 156 13.68 2.93 -15.79
C ARG A 156 14.50 3.96 -15.00
N GLY A 157 14.84 3.65 -13.76
CA GLY A 157 15.52 4.55 -12.82
C GLY A 157 14.59 5.05 -11.69
N ASP A 158 13.26 5.06 -11.90
CA ASP A 158 12.31 5.66 -10.97
C ASP A 158 11.62 4.63 -10.04
N PHE A 159 11.57 3.34 -10.44
CA PHE A 159 10.77 2.32 -9.73
C PHE A 159 11.60 1.39 -8.83
N GLU A 160 12.91 1.51 -8.84
CA GLU A 160 13.83 0.58 -8.18
C GLU A 160 13.64 0.53 -6.66
N LEU A 161 13.15 1.61 -6.07
CA LEU A 161 12.78 1.63 -4.65
C LEU A 161 11.71 0.57 -4.30
N LEU A 162 10.83 0.22 -5.25
CA LEU A 162 9.80 -0.81 -5.04
C LEU A 162 10.40 -2.21 -4.86
N TYR A 163 11.65 -2.46 -5.26
CA TYR A 163 12.32 -3.74 -4.96
C TYR A 163 12.44 -4.00 -3.45
N ILE A 164 12.40 -2.96 -2.60
CA ILE A 164 12.34 -3.11 -1.14
C ILE A 164 11.10 -3.91 -0.71
N ALA A 165 10.01 -3.89 -1.49
CA ALA A 165 8.84 -4.71 -1.20
C ALA A 165 9.17 -6.23 -1.21
N VAL A 166 10.08 -6.68 -2.06
CA VAL A 166 10.43 -8.11 -2.16
C VAL A 166 10.99 -8.69 -0.86
N PRO A 167 12.09 -8.14 -0.27
CA PRO A 167 12.56 -8.63 1.02
C PRO A 167 11.53 -8.43 2.14
N MET A 168 10.70 -7.38 2.12
CA MET A 168 9.65 -7.18 3.11
C MET A 168 8.56 -8.26 3.03
N VAL A 169 8.18 -8.67 1.82
CA VAL A 169 7.26 -9.79 1.57
C VAL A 169 7.84 -11.10 2.09
N ILE A 170 9.10 -11.37 1.79
CA ILE A 170 9.82 -12.57 2.27
C ILE A 170 9.87 -12.58 3.81
N LEU A 171 10.23 -11.46 4.43
CA LEU A 171 10.24 -11.33 5.88
C LEU A 171 8.84 -11.52 6.47
N SER A 172 7.79 -10.95 5.86
CA SER A 172 6.41 -11.17 6.29
C SER A 172 6.03 -12.65 6.26
N TYR A 173 6.49 -13.39 5.26
CA TYR A 173 6.28 -14.84 5.16
C TYR A 173 7.04 -15.61 6.25
N LEU A 174 8.31 -15.28 6.51
CA LEU A 174 9.12 -15.91 7.55
C LEU A 174 8.58 -15.64 8.96
N PHE A 175 8.03 -14.45 9.21
CA PHE A 175 7.41 -14.06 10.47
C PHE A 175 5.91 -14.40 10.56
N ALA A 176 5.32 -15.00 9.54
CA ALA A 176 3.87 -15.22 9.46
C ALA A 176 3.28 -15.94 10.70
N ALA A 177 3.93 -16.98 11.21
CA ALA A 177 3.44 -17.69 12.38
C ALA A 177 3.41 -16.81 13.65
N ARG A 178 4.43 -15.97 13.85
CA ARG A 178 4.53 -15.04 14.99
C ARG A 178 3.50 -13.91 14.86
N ILE A 179 3.34 -13.35 13.68
CA ILE A 179 2.35 -12.30 13.39
C ILE A 179 0.93 -12.85 13.57
N SER A 180 0.67 -14.09 13.11
CA SER A 180 -0.62 -14.76 13.30
C SER A 180 -0.95 -14.97 14.79
N ALA A 181 0.02 -15.37 15.61
CA ALA A 181 -0.16 -15.53 17.05
C ALA A 181 -0.52 -14.19 17.74
N VAL A 182 0.09 -13.08 17.32
CA VAL A 182 -0.25 -11.73 17.79
C VAL A 182 -1.66 -11.35 17.35
N GLY A 183 -2.08 -11.73 16.15
CA GLY A 183 -3.43 -11.49 15.63
C GLY A 183 -4.54 -12.17 16.44
N ILE A 184 -4.25 -13.30 17.09
CA ILE A 184 -5.20 -13.98 17.99
C ILE A 184 -5.36 -13.22 19.31
N GLY A 185 -4.27 -12.61 19.82
CA GLY A 185 -4.32 -11.80 21.04
C GLY A 185 -2.99 -11.83 21.82
N LYS A 186 -2.87 -10.83 22.70
CA LYS A 186 -1.66 -10.65 23.52
C LYS A 186 -1.40 -11.85 24.43
N ASP A 187 -2.41 -12.31 25.15
CA ASP A 187 -2.28 -13.39 26.12
C ASP A 187 -1.90 -14.71 25.42
N PHE A 188 -2.50 -14.98 24.28
CA PHE A 188 -2.15 -16.14 23.45
C PHE A 188 -0.69 -16.10 22.98
N ALA A 189 -0.22 -14.97 22.47
CA ALA A 189 1.15 -14.80 22.01
C ALA A 189 2.17 -14.97 23.15
N VAL A 190 1.88 -14.40 24.34
CA VAL A 190 2.74 -14.51 25.53
C VAL A 190 2.77 -15.95 26.04
N ASN A 191 1.64 -16.67 26.07
CA ASN A 191 1.58 -18.08 26.46
C ASN A 191 2.39 -19.01 25.53
N LEU A 192 2.58 -18.61 24.26
CA LEU A 192 3.48 -19.27 23.32
C LEU A 192 4.96 -18.88 23.50
N GLY A 193 5.29 -18.06 24.50
CA GLY A 193 6.66 -17.60 24.76
C GLY A 193 7.14 -16.49 23.82
N LEU A 194 6.22 -15.84 23.07
CA LEU A 194 6.58 -14.77 22.18
C LEU A 194 6.65 -13.41 22.91
N ASN A 195 7.63 -12.60 22.57
CA ASN A 195 7.62 -11.20 22.95
C ASN A 195 6.64 -10.43 22.08
N TYR A 196 5.41 -10.23 22.58
CA TYR A 196 4.32 -9.57 21.88
C TYR A 196 4.74 -8.21 21.27
N GLN A 197 5.38 -7.36 22.09
CA GLN A 197 5.78 -6.03 21.64
C GLN A 197 6.82 -6.05 20.52
N GLN A 198 7.75 -6.97 20.57
CA GLN A 198 8.76 -7.15 19.53
C GLN A 198 8.13 -7.57 18.20
N VAL A 199 7.20 -8.53 18.23
CA VAL A 199 6.52 -9.00 17.01
C VAL A 199 5.66 -7.89 16.40
N VAL A 200 4.95 -7.10 17.23
CA VAL A 200 4.18 -5.93 16.78
C VAL A 200 5.10 -4.90 16.13
N THR A 201 6.24 -4.58 16.76
CA THR A 201 7.21 -3.61 16.20
C THR A 201 7.74 -4.09 14.83
N ILE A 202 8.10 -5.37 14.71
CA ILE A 202 8.51 -5.94 13.41
C ILE A 202 7.38 -5.82 12.38
N GLY A 203 6.15 -6.16 12.76
CA GLY A 203 4.99 -6.02 11.88
C GLY A 203 4.77 -4.58 11.40
N VAL A 204 4.89 -3.59 12.31
CA VAL A 204 4.81 -2.16 11.95
C VAL A 204 5.93 -1.74 11.01
N LEU A 205 7.17 -2.17 11.25
CA LEU A 205 8.29 -1.89 10.35
C LEU A 205 8.01 -2.42 8.93
N LEU A 206 7.55 -3.68 8.82
CA LEU A 206 7.19 -4.28 7.53
C LEU A 206 6.11 -3.47 6.82
N VAL A 207 5.01 -3.14 7.52
CA VAL A 207 3.90 -2.36 6.98
C VAL A 207 4.36 -0.98 6.51
N SER A 208 5.07 -0.24 7.37
CA SER A 208 5.48 1.13 7.09
C SER A 208 6.44 1.21 5.90
N ILE A 209 7.44 0.31 5.84
CA ILE A 209 8.41 0.30 4.75
C ILE A 209 7.74 -0.07 3.42
N MET A 210 6.90 -1.12 3.38
CA MET A 210 6.17 -1.48 2.17
C MET A 210 5.23 -0.36 1.70
N SER A 211 4.47 0.24 2.62
CA SER A 211 3.51 1.28 2.27
C SER A 211 4.21 2.56 1.82
N ALA A 212 5.23 3.00 2.55
CA ALA A 212 5.98 4.19 2.20
C ALA A 212 6.69 4.05 0.85
N SER A 213 7.32 2.89 0.55
CA SER A 213 7.97 2.67 -0.75
C SER A 213 6.98 2.72 -1.91
N VAL A 214 5.77 2.17 -1.74
CA VAL A 214 4.73 2.23 -2.78
C VAL A 214 4.23 3.65 -2.97
N VAL A 215 3.91 4.35 -1.88
CA VAL A 215 3.40 5.72 -1.95
C VAL A 215 4.44 6.66 -2.55
N MET A 216 5.72 6.45 -2.27
CA MET A 216 6.81 7.25 -2.85
C MET A 216 6.91 7.15 -4.36
N ILE A 217 6.68 6.02 -4.95
CA ILE A 217 6.90 5.80 -6.38
C ILE A 217 5.61 5.95 -7.19
N VAL A 218 4.50 5.45 -6.63
CA VAL A 218 3.24 5.33 -7.37
C VAL A 218 2.21 6.36 -6.91
N GLY A 219 2.25 6.77 -5.65
CA GLY A 219 1.19 7.52 -4.98
C GLY A 219 0.22 6.63 -4.20
N GLN A 220 -0.88 7.22 -3.72
CA GLN A 220 -1.84 6.52 -2.89
C GLN A 220 -2.72 5.56 -3.70
N LEU A 221 -2.72 4.28 -3.31
CA LEU A 221 -3.63 3.25 -3.82
C LEU A 221 -4.66 2.90 -2.72
N PRO A 222 -5.80 3.60 -2.66
CA PRO A 222 -6.77 3.44 -1.59
C PRO A 222 -7.44 2.06 -1.64
N PHE A 223 -7.88 1.57 -0.48
CA PHE A 223 -8.61 0.31 -0.30
C PHE A 223 -7.85 -0.99 -0.66
N LEU A 224 -6.73 -0.95 -1.37
CA LEU A 224 -6.04 -2.14 -1.84
C LEU A 224 -5.63 -3.07 -0.68
N GLY A 225 -4.98 -2.51 0.35
CA GLY A 225 -4.56 -3.23 1.56
C GLY A 225 -5.72 -3.66 2.46
N LEU A 226 -6.93 -3.20 2.19
CA LEU A 226 -8.12 -3.61 2.91
C LEU A 226 -8.86 -4.74 2.16
N ILE A 227 -9.09 -4.57 0.87
CA ILE A 227 -9.96 -5.44 0.09
C ILE A 227 -9.30 -6.76 -0.22
N VAL A 228 -8.07 -6.73 -0.72
CA VAL A 228 -7.39 -7.95 -1.18
C VAL A 228 -7.21 -8.97 -0.06
N PRO A 229 -6.69 -8.61 1.13
CA PRO A 229 -6.58 -9.57 2.24
C PRO A 229 -7.92 -10.14 2.67
N ASN A 230 -8.97 -9.30 2.72
CA ASN A 230 -10.30 -9.75 3.10
C ASN A 230 -10.92 -10.71 2.07
N LEU A 231 -10.73 -10.44 0.77
CA LEU A 231 -11.16 -11.37 -0.28
C LEU A 231 -10.44 -12.72 -0.17
N VAL A 232 -9.12 -12.69 0.02
CA VAL A 232 -8.33 -13.91 0.18
C VAL A 232 -8.77 -14.69 1.42
N SER A 233 -8.93 -14.02 2.57
CA SER A 233 -9.43 -14.68 3.79
C SER A 233 -10.83 -15.24 3.64
N HIS A 234 -11.69 -14.57 2.89
CA HIS A 234 -13.06 -15.03 2.63
C HIS A 234 -13.09 -16.35 1.84
N PHE A 235 -12.22 -16.50 0.84
CA PHE A 235 -12.20 -17.71 -0.02
C PHE A 235 -11.30 -18.83 0.50
N TYR A 236 -10.19 -18.50 1.18
CA TYR A 236 -9.14 -19.46 1.55
C TYR A 236 -8.96 -19.63 3.07
N GLY A 237 -9.76 -18.90 3.88
CA GLY A 237 -9.66 -18.90 5.34
C GLY A 237 -8.53 -18.04 5.88
N ASP A 238 -8.32 -18.09 7.20
CA ASP A 238 -7.48 -17.12 7.93
C ASP A 238 -6.03 -17.60 8.17
N ASN A 239 -5.53 -18.55 7.40
CA ASN A 239 -4.14 -19.01 7.56
C ASN A 239 -3.16 -18.02 6.92
N LEU A 240 -2.55 -17.17 7.76
CA LEU A 240 -1.67 -16.09 7.31
C LEU A 240 -0.54 -16.57 6.38
N LYS A 241 0.11 -17.70 6.72
CA LYS A 241 1.23 -18.23 5.92
C LYS A 241 0.79 -18.64 4.50
N LYS A 242 -0.40 -19.21 4.35
CA LYS A 242 -0.99 -19.54 3.05
C LYS A 242 -1.48 -18.30 2.32
N ASN A 243 -1.99 -17.31 3.08
CA ASN A 243 -2.61 -16.12 2.51
C ASN A 243 -1.58 -15.11 1.97
N ILE A 244 -0.36 -15.04 2.50
CA ILE A 244 0.68 -14.09 2.00
C ILE A 244 0.91 -14.23 0.50
N PRO A 245 1.27 -15.40 -0.06
CA PRO A 245 1.50 -15.52 -1.51
C PRO A 245 0.23 -15.29 -2.34
N LEU A 246 -0.92 -15.73 -1.84
CA LEU A 246 -2.21 -15.48 -2.50
C LEU A 246 -2.54 -13.98 -2.51
N THR A 247 -2.38 -13.29 -1.39
CA THR A 247 -2.61 -11.84 -1.28
C THR A 247 -1.68 -11.06 -2.20
N ALA A 248 -0.40 -11.45 -2.31
CA ALA A 248 0.53 -10.86 -3.26
C ALA A 248 0.03 -11.00 -4.71
N MET A 249 -0.36 -12.21 -5.09
CA MET A 249 -0.84 -12.51 -6.44
C MET A 249 -2.15 -11.77 -6.76
N TYR A 250 -3.15 -11.84 -5.89
CA TYR A 250 -4.44 -11.16 -6.09
C TYR A 250 -4.28 -9.63 -6.11
N GLY A 251 -3.39 -9.07 -5.24
CA GLY A 251 -3.07 -7.65 -5.24
C GLY A 251 -2.43 -7.19 -6.54
N ALA A 252 -1.45 -7.94 -7.05
CA ALA A 252 -0.81 -7.66 -8.32
C ALA A 252 -1.80 -7.74 -9.50
N ILE A 253 -2.66 -8.78 -9.54
CA ILE A 253 -3.68 -8.96 -10.58
C ILE A 253 -4.72 -7.82 -10.53
N LEU A 254 -5.18 -7.42 -9.34
CA LEU A 254 -6.15 -6.34 -9.18
C LEU A 254 -5.60 -5.02 -9.69
N VAL A 255 -4.38 -4.64 -9.29
CA VAL A 255 -3.75 -3.39 -9.74
C VAL A 255 -3.50 -3.43 -11.24
N LEU A 256 -3.05 -4.57 -11.80
CA LEU A 256 -2.88 -4.73 -13.24
C LEU A 256 -4.20 -4.57 -14.00
N GLY A 257 -5.28 -5.16 -13.50
CA GLY A 257 -6.62 -5.00 -14.08
C GLY A 257 -7.09 -3.54 -14.04
N CYS A 258 -6.91 -2.85 -12.91
CA CYS A 258 -7.25 -1.43 -12.77
C CYS A 258 -6.38 -0.54 -13.68
N ASP A 259 -5.09 -0.84 -13.86
CA ASP A 259 -4.21 -0.12 -14.78
C ASP A 259 -4.65 -0.29 -16.24
N LEU A 260 -5.08 -1.48 -16.65
CA LEU A 260 -5.64 -1.70 -17.99
C LEU A 260 -6.93 -0.89 -18.19
N VAL A 261 -7.81 -0.90 -17.22
CA VAL A 261 -9.07 -0.12 -17.25
C VAL A 261 -8.77 1.37 -17.34
N SER A 262 -7.82 1.89 -16.55
CA SER A 262 -7.43 3.30 -16.54
C SER A 262 -6.90 3.79 -17.90
N ARG A 263 -6.27 2.90 -18.68
CA ARG A 263 -5.77 3.21 -20.03
C ARG A 263 -6.84 3.16 -21.12
N LEU A 264 -7.92 2.40 -20.90
CA LEU A 264 -8.92 2.16 -21.95
C LEU A 264 -10.13 3.09 -21.86
N ILE A 265 -10.47 3.61 -20.67
CA ILE A 265 -11.69 4.41 -20.45
C ILE A 265 -11.70 5.71 -21.26
N ILE A 266 -10.58 6.44 -21.32
CA ILE A 266 -10.51 7.78 -21.97
C ILE A 266 -9.36 7.78 -23.01
N PHE A 267 -9.20 6.69 -23.74
CA PHE A 267 -8.16 6.63 -24.78
C PHE A 267 -8.25 7.82 -25.75
N PRO A 268 -7.12 8.50 -26.10
CA PRO A 268 -5.72 8.17 -25.82
C PRO A 268 -5.15 8.68 -24.48
N HIS A 269 -5.94 9.35 -23.65
CA HIS A 269 -5.53 9.83 -22.34
C HIS A 269 -5.61 8.71 -21.30
N GLU A 270 -4.68 8.72 -20.33
CA GLU A 270 -4.69 7.78 -19.22
C GLU A 270 -5.32 8.43 -17.98
N MET A 271 -6.28 7.75 -17.36
CA MET A 271 -6.85 8.15 -16.07
C MET A 271 -5.89 7.78 -14.92
N PRO A 272 -5.79 8.59 -13.86
CA PRO A 272 -5.10 8.16 -12.64
C PRO A 272 -5.72 6.86 -12.09
N ILE A 273 -4.88 5.88 -11.82
CA ILE A 273 -5.34 4.56 -11.35
C ILE A 273 -6.02 4.62 -9.99
N SER A 274 -5.67 5.60 -9.14
CA SER A 274 -6.32 5.84 -7.85
C SER A 274 -7.83 6.00 -7.96
N ILE A 275 -8.34 6.62 -9.03
CA ILE A 275 -9.77 6.81 -9.27
C ILE A 275 -10.44 5.44 -9.52
N VAL A 276 -9.87 4.64 -10.41
CA VAL A 276 -10.39 3.31 -10.75
C VAL A 276 -10.42 2.40 -9.52
N ILE A 277 -9.31 2.36 -8.77
CA ILE A 277 -9.20 1.56 -7.54
C ILE A 277 -10.17 2.07 -6.46
N SER A 278 -10.35 3.40 -6.32
CA SER A 278 -11.28 3.96 -5.33
C SER A 278 -12.72 3.57 -5.60
N ILE A 279 -13.16 3.66 -6.87
CA ILE A 279 -14.52 3.27 -7.27
C ILE A 279 -14.74 1.78 -7.04
N LEU A 280 -13.85 0.94 -7.58
CA LEU A 280 -13.94 -0.52 -7.45
C LEU A 280 -13.85 -0.93 -5.98
N GLY A 281 -12.91 -0.33 -5.26
CA GLY A 281 -12.69 -0.58 -3.84
C GLY A 281 -13.88 -0.20 -2.97
N GLY A 282 -14.46 0.98 -3.20
CA GLY A 282 -15.66 1.43 -2.48
C GLY A 282 -16.84 0.48 -2.69
N VAL A 283 -17.09 0.05 -3.94
CA VAL A 283 -18.17 -0.90 -4.25
C VAL A 283 -17.95 -2.23 -3.56
N VAL A 284 -16.74 -2.81 -3.66
CA VAL A 284 -16.42 -4.09 -3.02
C VAL A 284 -16.52 -3.98 -1.50
N PHE A 285 -16.03 -2.89 -0.91
CA PHE A 285 -16.10 -2.66 0.53
C PHE A 285 -17.55 -2.59 1.04
N ILE A 286 -18.42 -1.81 0.36
CA ILE A 286 -19.84 -1.72 0.70
C ILE A 286 -20.51 -3.11 0.57
N ALA A 287 -20.22 -3.85 -0.51
CA ALA A 287 -20.77 -5.19 -0.69
C ALA A 287 -20.35 -6.16 0.44
N MET A 288 -19.11 -6.07 0.91
CA MET A 288 -18.61 -6.87 2.04
C MET A 288 -19.32 -6.51 3.36
N LEU A 289 -19.53 -5.21 3.62
CA LEU A 289 -20.24 -4.76 4.82
C LEU A 289 -21.70 -5.23 4.84
N LEU A 290 -22.38 -5.20 3.70
CA LEU A 290 -23.79 -5.63 3.60
C LEU A 290 -23.94 -7.14 3.79
N ARG A 291 -22.99 -7.94 3.27
CA ARG A 291 -22.99 -9.40 3.45
C ARG A 291 -22.60 -9.83 4.87
N GLY A 292 -21.72 -9.10 5.55
CA GLY A 292 -21.31 -9.41 6.93
C GLY A 292 -22.46 -9.34 7.95
N LYS A 293 -23.54 -8.61 7.65
CA LYS A 293 -24.75 -8.57 8.48
C LYS A 293 -25.65 -9.82 8.39
N GLN A 294 -25.43 -10.71 7.43
CA GLN A 294 -26.25 -11.93 7.26
C GLN A 294 -25.74 -13.13 8.06
N HIS A 295 -24.57 -13.05 8.69
CA HIS A 295 -23.95 -14.13 9.46
C HIS A 295 -23.65 -13.76 10.94
N ALA A 296 -24.19 -12.66 11.43
CA ALA A 296 -24.24 -12.27 12.82
C ALA A 296 -25.69 -12.40 13.33
#